data_63cc2037b0462951803d541f44e2a662
#
_entry.id   63cc2037b0462951803d541f44e2a662
#
_cell.length_a   1.000
_cell.length_b   1.000
_cell.length_c   1.000
_cell.angle_alpha   90.00
_cell.angle_beta   90.00
_cell.angle_gamma   90.00
#
_symmetry.space_group_name_H-M   'P 1'
#
loop_
_entity.id
_entity.type
_entity.pdbx_description
1 polymer ?
#
loop_
_entity_poly.entity_id
_entity_poly.type
_entity_poly.pdbx_seq_one_letter_code
_entity_poly.pdbx_strand_id
1 'polypeptide(L)'
;MTSAEQRATLKALIDEAIAAGARQARACAMLGLSAHTVQRWQGAGPEAVDGRTLRCHEPAHKLSADERAELLAVANSAEFAHLPPSQIVPRLADQQRYIASESTFYRVLREANQLAHRRSERPARARSKPRAVCADAPNQLYSWDITYLPATIRGQFFYLYLFLDVFSRKIVGWQVYAEESSALASEVLRDLCAREAIQPEQVILHSDNGGPMKGATMLATLQALGVMPSLSRPGVSNDNPYSESLFKTLKYRPAYPLKAFDTLFAARTWVGALVRWYNEEHRHSAIRFVTPAQRHANLDQDILFRRAALYQAARQRNPLRWKGPTRNWQRVDTVHLNPDRIDNPSVTPQRRNQERKAA
;
A
#
# COMPACT_ATOMS: atom_id res chain seq x y z
N MET A 1 -6.41 31.14 -3.55
CA MET A 1 -6.61 32.58 -3.22
C MET A 1 -5.73 33.38 -4.14
N THR A 2 -6.21 34.52 -4.66
CA THR A 2 -5.48 35.39 -5.58
C THR A 2 -4.59 36.34 -4.77
N SER A 3 -3.28 36.38 -5.03
CA SER A 3 -2.37 37.31 -4.35
C SER A 3 -2.67 38.78 -4.75
N ALA A 4 -2.12 39.75 -4.01
CA ALA A 4 -2.27 41.19 -4.35
C ALA A 4 -1.70 41.46 -5.76
N GLU A 5 -0.55 40.92 -6.07
CA GLU A 5 0.12 41.02 -7.38
C GLU A 5 -0.71 40.42 -8.51
N GLN A 6 -1.26 39.20 -8.31
CA GLN A 6 -2.17 38.59 -9.26
C GLN A 6 -3.46 39.41 -9.48
N ARG A 7 -3.98 40.05 -8.42
CA ARG A 7 -5.15 40.94 -8.54
C ARG A 7 -4.82 42.17 -9.37
N ALA A 8 -3.66 42.77 -9.16
CA ALA A 8 -3.20 43.92 -9.95
C ALA A 8 -3.11 43.58 -11.44
N THR A 9 -2.47 42.44 -11.77
CA THR A 9 -2.36 41.96 -13.14
C THR A 9 -3.72 41.67 -13.79
N LEU A 10 -4.62 41.01 -13.07
CA LEU A 10 -5.98 40.73 -13.56
C LEU A 10 -6.80 41.99 -13.78
N LYS A 11 -6.66 42.99 -12.90
CA LYS A 11 -7.30 44.32 -13.09
C LYS A 11 -6.79 45.01 -14.34
N ALA A 12 -5.48 45.10 -14.53
CA ALA A 12 -4.87 45.72 -15.71
C ALA A 12 -5.36 45.09 -17.03
N LEU A 13 -5.47 43.75 -17.09
CA LEU A 13 -6.00 43.04 -18.27
C LEU A 13 -7.47 43.33 -18.52
N ILE A 14 -8.29 43.50 -17.47
CA ILE A 14 -9.70 43.84 -17.59
C ILE A 14 -9.84 45.30 -18.04
N ASP A 15 -9.07 46.22 -17.49
CA ASP A 15 -9.09 47.66 -17.85
C ASP A 15 -8.63 47.86 -19.31
N GLU A 16 -7.61 47.12 -19.77
CA GLU A 16 -7.17 47.11 -21.17
C GLU A 16 -8.30 46.60 -22.11
N ALA A 17 -8.97 45.50 -21.75
CA ALA A 17 -10.10 45.01 -22.53
C ALA A 17 -11.27 46.00 -22.61
N ILE A 18 -11.55 46.74 -21.51
CA ILE A 18 -12.58 47.74 -21.47
C ILE A 18 -12.21 48.94 -22.36
N ALA A 19 -10.94 49.38 -22.32
CA ALA A 19 -10.42 50.44 -23.17
C ALA A 19 -10.52 50.06 -24.67
N ALA A 20 -10.40 48.76 -24.99
CA ALA A 20 -10.62 48.22 -26.32
C ALA A 20 -12.11 48.06 -26.69
N GLY A 21 -13.05 48.50 -25.85
CA GLY A 21 -14.50 48.48 -26.14
C GLY A 21 -15.26 47.25 -25.61
N ALA A 22 -14.63 46.36 -24.84
CA ALA A 22 -15.31 45.21 -24.24
C ALA A 22 -16.18 45.64 -23.05
N ARG A 23 -17.33 44.95 -22.87
CA ARG A 23 -18.13 45.14 -21.64
C ARG A 23 -17.42 44.44 -20.47
N GLN A 24 -17.31 45.13 -19.31
CA GLN A 24 -16.68 44.64 -18.09
C GLN A 24 -17.12 43.22 -17.71
N ALA A 25 -18.41 42.92 -17.78
CA ALA A 25 -18.93 41.60 -17.44
C ALA A 25 -18.37 40.48 -18.34
N ARG A 26 -18.16 40.75 -19.65
CA ARG A 26 -17.58 39.78 -20.58
C ARG A 26 -16.07 39.60 -20.38
N ALA A 27 -15.35 40.71 -20.16
CA ALA A 27 -13.91 40.64 -19.85
C ALA A 27 -13.66 39.84 -18.56
N CYS A 28 -14.45 40.09 -17.51
CA CYS A 28 -14.38 39.32 -16.25
C CYS A 28 -14.70 37.83 -16.47
N ALA A 29 -15.72 37.50 -17.24
CA ALA A 29 -16.12 36.11 -17.51
C ALA A 29 -15.04 35.32 -18.23
N MET A 30 -14.27 35.90 -19.15
CA MET A 30 -13.16 35.28 -19.83
C MET A 30 -12.01 34.89 -18.88
N LEU A 31 -11.84 35.63 -17.79
CA LEU A 31 -10.86 35.36 -16.73
C LEU A 31 -11.42 34.51 -15.59
N GLY A 32 -12.65 33.98 -15.72
CA GLY A 32 -13.32 33.19 -14.69
C GLY A 32 -13.69 34.00 -13.44
N LEU A 33 -13.85 35.34 -13.55
CA LEU A 33 -14.16 36.24 -12.46
C LEU A 33 -15.58 36.80 -12.61
N SER A 34 -16.22 37.09 -11.47
CA SER A 34 -17.44 37.88 -11.48
C SER A 34 -17.14 39.40 -11.49
N ALA A 35 -17.94 40.20 -12.21
CA ALA A 35 -17.78 41.63 -12.25
C ALA A 35 -17.83 42.24 -10.84
N HIS A 36 -18.67 41.70 -9.96
CA HIS A 36 -18.79 42.14 -8.56
C HIS A 36 -17.46 41.89 -7.77
N THR A 37 -16.71 40.84 -8.07
CA THR A 37 -15.40 40.60 -7.45
C THR A 37 -14.41 41.67 -7.83
N VAL A 38 -14.40 42.07 -9.11
CA VAL A 38 -13.48 43.09 -9.61
C VAL A 38 -13.86 44.48 -9.06
N GLN A 39 -15.14 44.84 -9.04
CA GLN A 39 -15.64 46.07 -8.43
C GLN A 39 -15.24 46.18 -6.94
N ARG A 40 -15.34 45.08 -6.19
CA ARG A 40 -14.90 45.03 -4.80
C ARG A 40 -13.39 45.25 -4.66
N TRP A 41 -12.58 44.72 -5.59
CA TRP A 41 -11.13 44.95 -5.61
C TRP A 41 -10.80 46.42 -5.98
N GLN A 42 -11.60 47.06 -6.84
CA GLN A 42 -11.43 48.46 -7.21
C GLN A 42 -11.76 49.41 -6.03
N GLY A 43 -12.82 49.10 -5.29
CA GLY A 43 -13.23 49.88 -4.12
C GLY A 43 -12.32 49.74 -2.89
N ALA A 44 -11.53 48.68 -2.82
CA ALA A 44 -10.68 48.37 -1.66
C ALA A 44 -9.27 48.99 -1.72
N GLY A 45 -8.89 49.65 -2.85
CA GLY A 45 -7.57 50.22 -3.06
C GLY A 45 -6.50 49.22 -3.52
N PRO A 46 -5.35 49.72 -4.05
CA PRO A 46 -4.34 48.87 -4.67
C PRO A 46 -3.58 47.95 -3.68
N GLU A 47 -3.49 48.31 -2.42
CA GLU A 47 -2.77 47.56 -1.37
C GLU A 47 -3.70 46.77 -0.43
N ALA A 48 -4.96 46.64 -0.72
CA ALA A 48 -5.91 46.00 0.19
C ALA A 48 -5.57 44.49 0.36
N VAL A 49 -5.07 44.16 1.51
CA VAL A 49 -4.88 42.77 1.95
C VAL A 49 -6.23 42.09 2.08
N ASP A 50 -6.33 40.84 1.62
CA ASP A 50 -7.57 40.07 1.75
C ASP A 50 -7.94 39.93 3.22
N GLY A 51 -9.01 40.60 3.67
CA GLY A 51 -9.48 40.57 5.05
C GLY A 51 -9.78 39.16 5.60
N ARG A 52 -9.83 38.14 4.72
CA ARG A 52 -9.95 36.76 5.13
C ARG A 52 -8.64 36.22 5.71
N THR A 53 -7.49 36.74 5.29
CA THR A 53 -6.17 36.36 5.83
C THR A 53 -5.88 37.05 7.16
N LEU A 54 -6.56 38.17 7.44
CA LEU A 54 -6.41 38.94 8.68
C LEU A 54 -7.39 38.52 9.79
N ARG A 55 -8.36 37.64 9.48
CA ARG A 55 -9.30 37.15 10.50
C ARG A 55 -8.62 36.07 11.35
N CYS A 56 -7.82 36.43 12.31
CA CYS A 56 -7.50 35.63 13.48
C CYS A 56 -8.75 35.57 14.39
N HIS A 57 -9.65 34.62 14.12
CA HIS A 57 -10.72 34.33 15.05
C HIS A 57 -10.16 33.42 16.15
N GLU A 58 -9.89 33.98 17.31
CA GLU A 58 -9.67 33.14 18.52
C GLU A 58 -11.03 32.72 19.07
N PRO A 59 -11.33 31.40 19.05
CA PRO A 59 -12.59 30.94 19.63
C PRO A 59 -12.64 31.23 21.14
N ALA A 60 -13.78 31.69 21.65
CA ALA A 60 -13.97 32.01 23.06
C ALA A 60 -13.71 30.80 24.02
N HIS A 61 -13.74 29.57 23.49
CA HIS A 61 -13.49 28.33 24.22
C HIS A 61 -12.06 27.82 24.04
N LYS A 62 -11.12 28.57 23.47
CA LYS A 62 -9.71 28.21 23.37
C LYS A 62 -9.08 28.27 24.75
N LEU A 63 -8.31 27.21 25.11
CA LEU A 63 -7.56 27.24 26.34
C LEU A 63 -6.62 28.43 26.40
N SER A 64 -6.59 29.12 27.55
CA SER A 64 -5.59 30.15 27.86
C SER A 64 -4.18 29.58 27.87
N ALA A 65 -3.17 30.43 27.89
CA ALA A 65 -1.79 30.01 28.00
C ALA A 65 -1.54 29.28 29.32
N ASP A 66 -2.15 29.74 30.42
CA ASP A 66 -1.99 29.15 31.74
C ASP A 66 -2.66 27.77 31.83
N GLU A 67 -3.89 27.62 31.34
CA GLU A 67 -4.57 26.32 31.29
C GLU A 67 -3.80 25.31 30.42
N ARG A 68 -3.19 25.79 29.34
CA ARG A 68 -2.34 24.94 28.49
C ARG A 68 -1.04 24.51 29.18
N ALA A 69 -0.41 25.42 29.95
CA ALA A 69 0.78 25.11 30.74
C ALA A 69 0.43 24.11 31.86
N GLU A 70 -0.71 24.31 32.53
CA GLU A 70 -1.21 23.38 33.56
C GLU A 70 -1.44 21.99 32.98
N LEU A 71 -2.10 21.87 31.81
CA LEU A 71 -2.32 20.62 31.12
C LEU A 71 -1.01 19.88 30.83
N LEU A 72 0.01 20.60 30.32
CA LEU A 72 1.31 20.04 30.04
C LEU A 72 2.05 19.60 31.30
N ALA A 73 2.01 20.40 32.36
CA ALA A 73 2.62 20.09 33.64
C ALA A 73 2.00 18.81 34.24
N VAL A 74 0.68 18.73 34.25
CA VAL A 74 -0.04 17.55 34.77
C VAL A 74 0.28 16.32 33.91
N ALA A 75 0.20 16.42 32.60
CA ALA A 75 0.49 15.30 31.71
C ALA A 75 1.93 14.79 31.82
N ASN A 76 2.88 15.63 32.22
CA ASN A 76 4.30 15.28 32.39
C ASN A 76 4.68 14.98 33.84
N SER A 77 3.72 15.01 34.78
CA SER A 77 3.99 14.62 36.15
C SER A 77 4.43 13.15 36.25
N ALA A 78 5.13 12.79 37.32
CA ALA A 78 5.59 11.41 37.53
C ALA A 78 4.44 10.39 37.52
N GLU A 79 3.26 10.81 37.94
CA GLU A 79 2.05 9.99 37.95
C GLU A 79 1.51 9.70 36.56
N PHE A 80 1.53 10.70 35.64
CA PHE A 80 0.83 10.65 34.37
C PHE A 80 1.72 10.58 33.15
N ALA A 81 3.03 10.77 33.26
CA ALA A 81 3.95 10.85 32.12
C ALA A 81 3.93 9.61 31.20
N HIS A 82 3.65 8.45 31.75
CA HIS A 82 3.59 7.18 31.03
C HIS A 82 2.18 6.85 30.48
N LEU A 83 1.15 7.61 30.84
CA LEU A 83 -0.25 7.33 30.50
C LEU A 83 -0.72 8.11 29.26
N PRO A 84 -1.59 7.51 28.44
CA PRO A 84 -2.26 8.23 27.37
C PRO A 84 -3.37 9.14 27.93
N PRO A 85 -3.75 10.21 27.21
CA PRO A 85 -4.84 11.09 27.61
C PRO A 85 -6.14 10.39 27.98
N SER A 86 -6.48 9.28 27.31
CA SER A 86 -7.65 8.45 27.62
C SER A 86 -7.65 7.82 29.01
N GLN A 87 -6.50 7.76 29.65
CA GLN A 87 -6.37 7.31 31.05
C GLN A 87 -6.12 8.47 32.03
N ILE A 88 -5.50 9.56 31.57
CA ILE A 88 -5.25 10.74 32.39
C ILE A 88 -6.56 11.44 32.76
N VAL A 89 -7.41 11.72 31.77
CA VAL A 89 -8.64 12.48 31.97
C VAL A 89 -9.61 11.82 32.96
N PRO A 90 -9.92 10.51 32.86
CA PRO A 90 -10.74 9.83 33.88
C PRO A 90 -10.13 9.87 35.30
N ARG A 91 -8.82 9.67 35.44
CA ARG A 91 -8.15 9.72 36.74
C ARG A 91 -8.19 11.10 37.38
N LEU A 92 -8.07 12.18 36.55
CA LEU A 92 -8.28 13.53 37.05
C LEU A 92 -9.71 13.75 37.50
N ALA A 93 -10.69 13.22 36.72
CA ALA A 93 -12.10 13.29 37.12
C ALA A 93 -12.38 12.57 38.43
N ASP A 94 -11.76 11.40 38.68
CA ASP A 94 -11.86 10.69 39.95
C ASP A 94 -11.27 11.51 41.13
N GLN A 95 -10.26 12.35 40.84
CA GLN A 95 -9.69 13.33 41.79
C GLN A 95 -10.50 14.64 41.86
N GLN A 96 -11.71 14.69 41.28
CA GLN A 96 -12.57 15.87 41.18
C GLN A 96 -11.91 17.06 40.50
N ARG A 97 -11.01 16.79 39.59
CA ARG A 97 -10.26 17.78 38.80
C ARG A 97 -10.58 17.67 37.33
N TYR A 98 -11.01 18.79 36.69
CA TYR A 98 -11.25 18.87 35.28
C TYR A 98 -10.41 20.02 34.69
N ILE A 99 -9.55 19.70 33.70
CA ILE A 99 -8.73 20.71 33.01
C ILE A 99 -9.25 20.88 31.59
N ALA A 100 -9.39 19.79 30.85
CA ALA A 100 -9.86 19.81 29.48
C ALA A 100 -10.35 18.42 29.03
N SER A 101 -11.04 18.36 27.89
CA SER A 101 -11.46 17.10 27.30
C SER A 101 -10.27 16.27 26.82
N GLU A 102 -10.47 14.95 26.71
CA GLU A 102 -9.49 14.01 26.18
C GLU A 102 -8.93 14.45 24.81
N SER A 103 -9.81 14.89 23.91
CA SER A 103 -9.43 15.39 22.58
C SER A 103 -8.51 16.60 22.65
N THR A 104 -8.71 17.48 23.63
CA THR A 104 -7.87 18.65 23.86
C THR A 104 -6.50 18.25 24.39
N PHE A 105 -6.41 17.30 25.33
CA PHE A 105 -5.14 16.73 25.78
C PHE A 105 -4.36 16.14 24.60
N TYR A 106 -4.99 15.35 23.73
CA TYR A 106 -4.34 14.80 22.55
C TYR A 106 -3.81 15.87 21.60
N ARG A 107 -4.57 16.95 21.41
CA ARG A 107 -4.18 18.06 20.54
C ARG A 107 -2.97 18.81 21.12
N VAL A 108 -3.03 19.24 22.38
CA VAL A 108 -1.96 19.99 23.06
C VAL A 108 -0.68 19.20 23.14
N LEU A 109 -0.74 17.91 23.51
CA LEU A 109 0.43 17.04 23.56
C LEU A 109 1.04 16.79 22.18
N ARG A 110 0.21 16.72 21.11
CA ARG A 110 0.70 16.58 19.73
C ARG A 110 1.43 17.84 19.26
N GLU A 111 0.86 19.02 19.54
CA GLU A 111 1.49 20.30 19.24
C GLU A 111 2.82 20.49 20.00
N ALA A 112 2.91 19.99 21.23
CA ALA A 112 4.14 19.98 22.02
C ALA A 112 5.11 18.85 21.67
N ASN A 113 4.81 17.98 20.68
CA ASN A 113 5.57 16.76 20.32
C ASN A 113 5.77 15.77 21.50
N GLN A 114 4.85 15.75 22.45
CA GLN A 114 4.93 14.92 23.66
C GLN A 114 3.94 13.74 23.67
N LEU A 115 3.28 13.48 22.54
CA LEU A 115 2.33 12.39 22.42
C LEU A 115 3.02 11.05 22.07
N ALA A 116 4.18 11.09 21.43
CA ALA A 116 4.96 9.91 21.09
C ALA A 116 5.44 9.20 22.39
N HIS A 117 5.37 7.86 22.36
CA HIS A 117 5.85 6.98 23.43
C HIS A 117 5.03 6.93 24.75
N ARG A 118 3.93 7.65 24.88
CA ARG A 118 3.06 7.53 26.08
C ARG A 118 2.35 6.18 26.21
N ARG A 119 2.33 5.34 25.14
CA ARG A 119 1.73 3.99 25.13
C ARG A 119 2.76 2.86 25.11
N SER A 120 4.04 3.17 24.96
CA SER A 120 5.09 2.18 24.76
C SER A 120 6.33 2.58 25.55
N GLU A 121 6.69 1.77 26.52
CA GLU A 121 7.94 1.92 27.28
C GLU A 121 9.20 1.66 26.43
N ARG A 122 9.03 1.08 25.24
CA ARG A 122 10.11 0.84 24.29
C ARG A 122 9.97 1.75 23.07
N PRO A 123 10.98 2.58 22.77
CA PRO A 123 11.01 3.32 21.51
C PRO A 123 10.94 2.33 20.34
N ALA A 124 10.19 2.69 19.31
CA ALA A 124 10.14 1.90 18.09
C ALA A 124 11.58 1.73 17.57
N ARG A 125 12.10 0.50 17.59
CA ARG A 125 13.40 0.22 16.97
C ARG A 125 13.26 0.45 15.48
N ALA A 126 14.05 1.36 14.93
CA ALA A 126 14.20 1.50 13.49
C ALA A 126 14.70 0.15 12.95
N ARG A 127 13.85 -0.53 12.15
CA ARG A 127 14.22 -1.78 11.49
C ARG A 127 14.63 -1.43 10.07
N SER A 128 15.84 -1.81 9.70
CA SER A 128 16.28 -1.67 8.31
C SER A 128 15.34 -2.46 7.40
N LYS A 129 15.00 -1.88 6.26
CA LYS A 129 14.21 -2.54 5.23
C LYS A 129 14.98 -3.77 4.72
N PRO A 130 14.32 -4.90 4.40
CA PRO A 130 14.98 -6.01 3.73
C PRO A 130 15.66 -5.53 2.45
N ARG A 131 16.79 -6.15 2.11
CA ARG A 131 17.51 -5.84 0.87
C ARG A 131 16.54 -5.96 -0.32
N ALA A 132 16.57 -4.97 -1.21
CA ALA A 132 15.85 -5.04 -2.47
C ALA A 132 16.40 -6.21 -3.29
N VAL A 133 15.49 -7.03 -3.81
CA VAL A 133 15.82 -8.17 -4.68
C VAL A 133 15.02 -8.02 -5.97
N CYS A 134 15.60 -8.37 -7.10
CA CYS A 134 14.91 -8.39 -8.39
C CYS A 134 15.08 -9.75 -9.08
N ALA A 135 14.16 -10.04 -9.98
CA ALA A 135 14.20 -11.17 -10.88
C ALA A 135 13.88 -10.70 -12.31
N ASP A 136 14.66 -11.11 -13.29
CA ASP A 136 14.50 -10.88 -14.72
C ASP A 136 14.23 -12.14 -15.53
N ALA A 137 14.31 -13.30 -14.87
CA ALA A 137 14.00 -14.61 -15.42
C ALA A 137 13.26 -15.50 -14.40
N PRO A 138 12.60 -16.58 -14.84
CA PRO A 138 12.10 -17.62 -13.97
C PRO A 138 13.21 -18.25 -13.11
N ASN A 139 12.81 -18.76 -11.94
CA ASN A 139 13.70 -19.53 -11.08
C ASN A 139 14.90 -18.72 -10.51
N GLN A 140 14.72 -17.41 -10.29
CA GLN A 140 15.70 -16.55 -9.61
C GLN A 140 15.23 -16.08 -8.23
N LEU A 141 13.93 -15.87 -8.06
CA LEU A 141 13.35 -15.38 -6.81
C LEU A 141 12.04 -16.09 -6.54
N TYR A 142 11.99 -16.81 -5.44
CA TYR A 142 10.76 -17.41 -4.92
C TYR A 142 10.25 -16.68 -3.69
N SER A 143 8.95 -16.57 -3.59
CA SER A 143 8.24 -16.17 -2.38
C SER A 143 7.46 -17.38 -1.86
N TRP A 144 7.56 -17.67 -0.55
CA TRP A 144 6.78 -18.74 0.03
C TRP A 144 6.13 -18.36 1.34
N ASP A 145 5.06 -19.05 1.64
CA ASP A 145 4.28 -18.81 2.86
C ASP A 145 3.31 -19.96 3.10
N ILE A 146 2.76 -20.04 4.31
CA ILE A 146 1.78 -21.04 4.71
C ILE A 146 0.43 -20.36 4.95
N THR A 147 -0.65 -20.91 4.40
CA THR A 147 -1.99 -20.44 4.70
C THR A 147 -2.89 -21.57 5.20
N TYR A 148 -3.86 -21.20 6.03
CA TYR A 148 -4.76 -22.13 6.68
C TYR A 148 -6.00 -22.39 5.83
N LEU A 149 -6.34 -23.66 5.69
CA LEU A 149 -7.58 -24.16 5.10
C LEU A 149 -8.44 -24.73 6.21
N PRO A 150 -9.68 -24.24 6.45
CA PRO A 150 -10.49 -24.68 7.56
C PRO A 150 -10.89 -26.15 7.41
N ALA A 151 -10.69 -26.94 8.47
CA ALA A 151 -11.24 -28.29 8.61
C ALA A 151 -12.63 -28.25 9.22
N THR A 152 -13.41 -29.35 9.11
CA THR A 152 -14.78 -29.45 9.61
C THR A 152 -14.90 -29.21 11.12
N ILE A 153 -13.90 -29.60 11.87
CA ILE A 153 -13.84 -29.35 13.32
C ILE A 153 -13.38 -27.92 13.55
N ARG A 154 -14.19 -27.14 14.27
CA ARG A 154 -13.91 -25.74 14.57
C ARG A 154 -12.57 -25.60 15.30
N GLY A 155 -11.70 -24.74 14.78
CA GLY A 155 -10.36 -24.52 15.34
C GLY A 155 -9.28 -25.46 14.80
N GLN A 156 -9.63 -26.44 13.98
CA GLN A 156 -8.68 -27.26 13.24
C GLN A 156 -8.50 -26.73 11.82
N PHE A 157 -7.29 -26.87 11.29
CA PHE A 157 -6.92 -26.41 9.97
C PHE A 157 -6.02 -27.42 9.28
N PHE A 158 -6.09 -27.46 7.97
CA PHE A 158 -5.03 -27.97 7.13
C PHE A 158 -4.13 -26.81 6.69
N TYR A 159 -2.86 -27.07 6.47
CA TYR A 159 -1.82 -26.09 6.23
C TYR A 159 -1.35 -26.21 4.78
N LEU A 160 -1.66 -25.19 3.98
CA LEU A 160 -1.21 -25.12 2.60
C LEU A 160 0.15 -24.41 2.54
N TYR A 161 1.19 -25.13 2.25
CA TYR A 161 2.51 -24.64 1.93
C TYR A 161 2.55 -24.29 0.45
N LEU A 162 3.00 -23.09 0.11
CA LEU A 162 2.93 -22.62 -1.25
C LEU A 162 4.17 -21.80 -1.61
N PHE A 163 4.81 -22.17 -2.73
CA PHE A 163 5.99 -21.51 -3.29
C PHE A 163 5.64 -20.92 -4.64
N LEU A 164 5.92 -19.63 -4.79
CA LEU A 164 5.59 -18.81 -5.96
C LEU A 164 6.87 -18.30 -6.60
N ASP A 165 7.05 -18.50 -7.88
CA ASP A 165 8.05 -17.79 -8.67
C ASP A 165 7.62 -16.33 -8.86
N VAL A 166 8.42 -15.40 -8.35
CA VAL A 166 8.07 -13.96 -8.32
C VAL A 166 8.06 -13.35 -9.71
N PHE A 167 8.92 -13.82 -10.61
CA PHE A 167 8.98 -13.31 -11.98
C PHE A 167 7.77 -13.72 -12.81
N SER A 168 7.47 -14.99 -12.84
CA SER A 168 6.39 -15.55 -13.67
C SER A 168 5.03 -15.58 -13.01
N ARG A 169 4.96 -15.46 -11.68
CA ARG A 169 3.76 -15.69 -10.86
C ARG A 169 3.30 -17.15 -10.84
N LYS A 170 4.10 -18.09 -11.34
CA LYS A 170 3.77 -19.51 -11.32
C LYS A 170 3.89 -20.08 -9.89
N ILE A 171 2.89 -20.82 -9.46
CA ILE A 171 3.03 -21.67 -8.28
C ILE A 171 3.91 -22.84 -8.70
N VAL A 172 5.16 -22.83 -8.19
CA VAL A 172 6.19 -23.81 -8.55
C VAL A 172 6.26 -24.98 -7.57
N GLY A 173 5.79 -24.78 -6.33
CA GLY A 173 5.71 -25.82 -5.31
C GLY A 173 4.51 -25.62 -4.41
N TRP A 174 3.87 -26.71 -4.02
CA TRP A 174 2.81 -26.70 -3.03
C TRP A 174 2.56 -28.07 -2.42
N GLN A 175 2.07 -28.07 -1.19
CA GLN A 175 1.54 -29.29 -0.54
C GLN A 175 0.60 -28.86 0.60
N VAL A 176 -0.31 -29.76 0.96
CA VAL A 176 -1.20 -29.57 2.11
C VAL A 176 -0.89 -30.61 3.16
N TYR A 177 -0.69 -30.18 4.39
CA TYR A 177 -0.41 -31.03 5.54
C TYR A 177 -1.39 -30.78 6.69
N ALA A 178 -1.37 -31.65 7.69
CA ALA A 178 -2.17 -31.54 8.89
C ALA A 178 -1.51 -30.67 9.98
N GLU A 179 -0.23 -30.30 9.80
CA GLU A 179 0.55 -29.52 10.77
C GLU A 179 1.50 -28.55 10.09
N GLU A 180 2.00 -27.58 10.86
CA GLU A 180 3.09 -26.68 10.45
C GLU A 180 4.43 -27.24 10.93
N SER A 181 5.35 -27.48 9.97
CA SER A 181 6.66 -28.01 10.27
C SER A 181 7.72 -27.53 9.28
N SER A 182 8.91 -27.20 9.80
CA SER A 182 10.08 -26.90 8.96
C SER A 182 10.57 -28.12 8.17
N ALA A 183 10.37 -29.33 8.68
CA ALA A 183 10.71 -30.56 7.98
C ALA A 183 9.82 -30.74 6.73
N LEU A 184 8.50 -30.57 6.88
CA LEU A 184 7.56 -30.67 5.76
C LEU A 184 7.79 -29.57 4.71
N ALA A 185 8.09 -28.34 5.14
CA ALA A 185 8.48 -27.27 4.22
C ALA A 185 9.74 -27.63 3.43
N SER A 186 10.72 -28.26 4.09
CA SER A 186 11.97 -28.71 3.48
C SER A 186 11.75 -29.81 2.44
N GLU A 187 10.80 -30.72 2.67
CA GLU A 187 10.43 -31.74 1.68
C GLU A 187 9.86 -31.10 0.41
N VAL A 188 8.94 -30.15 0.55
CA VAL A 188 8.37 -29.44 -0.61
C VAL A 188 9.45 -28.67 -1.36
N LEU A 189 10.38 -28.03 -0.66
CA LEU A 189 11.48 -27.29 -1.28
C LEU A 189 12.44 -28.20 -2.03
N ARG A 190 12.80 -29.37 -1.48
CA ARG A 190 13.66 -30.35 -2.18
C ARG A 190 13.00 -30.87 -3.45
N ASP A 191 11.73 -31.25 -3.38
CA ASP A 191 10.97 -31.70 -4.54
C ASP A 191 10.87 -30.60 -5.61
N LEU A 192 10.57 -29.37 -5.19
CA LEU A 192 10.54 -28.21 -6.07
C LEU A 192 11.88 -28.00 -6.78
N CYS A 193 12.99 -27.94 -6.03
CA CYS A 193 14.32 -27.71 -6.60
C CYS A 193 14.71 -28.80 -7.59
N ALA A 194 14.37 -30.08 -7.29
CA ALA A 194 14.62 -31.21 -8.20
C ALA A 194 13.80 -31.10 -9.49
N ARG A 195 12.50 -30.77 -9.41
CA ARG A 195 11.61 -30.63 -10.58
C ARG A 195 11.97 -29.47 -11.50
N GLU A 196 12.31 -28.34 -10.90
CA GLU A 196 12.67 -27.12 -11.67
C GLU A 196 14.17 -27.09 -12.01
N ALA A 197 14.94 -28.19 -11.70
CA ALA A 197 16.36 -28.32 -11.95
C ALA A 197 17.21 -27.17 -11.44
N ILE A 198 16.91 -26.69 -10.24
CA ILE A 198 17.56 -25.52 -9.63
C ILE A 198 19.02 -25.84 -9.31
N GLN A 199 19.90 -24.95 -9.76
CA GLN A 199 21.33 -25.03 -9.45
C GLN A 199 21.64 -24.29 -8.13
N PRO A 200 22.72 -24.66 -7.41
CA PRO A 200 23.19 -23.91 -6.27
C PRO A 200 23.38 -22.42 -6.61
N GLU A 201 23.02 -21.53 -5.67
CA GLU A 201 23.11 -20.07 -5.78
C GLU A 201 22.21 -19.41 -6.83
N GLN A 202 21.38 -20.20 -7.53
CA GLN A 202 20.47 -19.68 -8.55
C GLN A 202 19.26 -18.93 -7.95
N VAL A 203 18.71 -19.43 -6.83
CA VAL A 203 17.45 -18.96 -6.29
C VAL A 203 17.62 -18.26 -4.95
N ILE A 204 16.95 -17.11 -4.81
CA ILE A 204 16.68 -16.47 -3.52
C ILE A 204 15.30 -16.89 -3.08
N LEU A 205 15.17 -17.46 -1.88
CA LEU A 205 13.89 -17.82 -1.27
C LEU A 205 13.49 -16.77 -0.22
N HIS A 206 12.45 -16.01 -0.52
CA HIS A 206 11.90 -15.02 0.38
C HIS A 206 10.70 -15.55 1.16
N SER A 207 10.67 -15.27 2.46
CA SER A 207 9.56 -15.63 3.35
C SER A 207 9.34 -14.60 4.44
N ASP A 208 8.26 -14.78 5.19
CA ASP A 208 8.09 -14.08 6.47
C ASP A 208 9.03 -14.66 7.56
N ASN A 209 8.80 -14.23 8.81
CA ASN A 209 9.60 -14.65 9.97
C ASN A 209 8.93 -15.77 10.79
N GLY A 210 8.06 -16.58 10.20
CA GLY A 210 7.36 -17.67 10.86
C GLY A 210 8.30 -18.78 11.39
N GLY A 211 7.79 -19.59 12.31
CA GLY A 211 8.55 -20.71 12.90
C GLY A 211 9.11 -21.69 11.86
N PRO A 212 8.29 -22.19 10.91
CA PRO A 212 8.75 -23.11 9.86
C PRO A 212 9.85 -22.52 8.98
N MET A 213 9.87 -21.20 8.77
CA MET A 213 10.84 -20.51 7.92
C MET A 213 12.23 -20.45 8.53
N LYS A 214 12.31 -20.42 9.86
CA LYS A 214 13.56 -20.30 10.65
C LYS A 214 13.97 -21.58 11.31
N GLY A 215 13.21 -22.66 11.16
CA GLY A 215 13.54 -23.95 11.75
C GLY A 215 14.89 -24.46 11.26
N ALA A 216 15.65 -25.09 12.17
CA ALA A 216 16.99 -25.59 11.86
C ALA A 216 17.01 -26.52 10.63
N THR A 217 16.00 -27.38 10.49
CA THR A 217 15.86 -28.28 9.32
C THR A 217 15.72 -27.50 8.01
N MET A 218 14.93 -26.40 8.00
CA MET A 218 14.77 -25.57 6.82
C MET A 218 16.07 -24.87 6.47
N LEU A 219 16.75 -24.27 7.45
CA LEU A 219 18.03 -23.59 7.22
C LEU A 219 19.11 -24.55 6.71
N ALA A 220 19.22 -25.76 7.27
CA ALA A 220 20.12 -26.78 6.79
C ALA A 220 19.77 -27.21 5.36
N THR A 221 18.51 -27.32 5.02
CA THR A 221 18.06 -27.67 3.65
C THR A 221 18.39 -26.56 2.65
N LEU A 222 18.19 -25.29 3.01
CA LEU A 222 18.57 -24.16 2.17
C LEU A 222 20.07 -24.17 1.87
N GLN A 223 20.89 -24.39 2.90
CA GLN A 223 22.34 -24.51 2.76
C GLN A 223 22.73 -25.68 1.86
N ALA A 224 22.14 -26.85 2.07
CA ALA A 224 22.45 -28.08 1.26
C ALA A 224 22.04 -27.91 -0.22
N LEU A 225 20.98 -27.14 -0.51
CA LEU A 225 20.52 -26.88 -1.87
C LEU A 225 21.20 -25.64 -2.50
N GLY A 226 22.00 -24.89 -1.75
CA GLY A 226 22.58 -23.64 -2.21
C GLY A 226 21.53 -22.54 -2.47
N VAL A 227 20.37 -22.58 -1.78
CA VAL A 227 19.31 -21.59 -1.90
C VAL A 227 19.53 -20.46 -0.89
N MET A 228 19.56 -19.22 -1.36
CA MET A 228 19.81 -18.05 -0.50
C MET A 228 18.55 -17.61 0.24
N PRO A 229 18.53 -17.59 1.59
CA PRO A 229 17.38 -17.10 2.33
C PRO A 229 17.26 -15.57 2.30
N SER A 230 16.03 -15.07 2.21
CA SER A 230 15.65 -13.68 2.40
C SER A 230 14.44 -13.63 3.32
N LEU A 231 14.48 -12.78 4.35
CA LEU A 231 13.42 -12.72 5.36
C LEU A 231 12.80 -11.32 5.43
N SER A 232 11.49 -11.28 5.61
CA SER A 232 10.72 -10.08 5.93
C SER A 232 11.11 -9.52 7.29
N ARG A 233 10.81 -8.24 7.55
CA ARG A 233 10.93 -7.68 8.91
C ARG A 233 9.88 -8.29 9.83
N PRO A 234 10.21 -8.62 11.07
CA PRO A 234 9.24 -9.16 12.02
C PRO A 234 8.04 -8.21 12.22
N GLY A 235 6.82 -8.72 11.97
CA GLY A 235 5.56 -7.96 12.13
C GLY A 235 5.30 -6.91 11.03
N VAL A 236 5.94 -7.02 9.88
CA VAL A 236 5.69 -6.17 8.70
C VAL A 236 5.18 -7.05 7.55
N SER A 237 3.87 -7.11 7.39
CA SER A 237 3.22 -7.94 6.36
C SER A 237 3.57 -7.51 4.94
N ASN A 238 3.72 -6.21 4.70
CA ASN A 238 4.02 -5.67 3.37
C ASN A 238 5.37 -6.11 2.77
N ASP A 239 6.20 -6.81 3.52
CA ASP A 239 7.50 -7.29 3.03
C ASP A 239 7.38 -8.59 2.20
N ASN A 240 6.24 -9.33 2.29
CA ASN A 240 5.94 -10.50 1.46
C ASN A 240 4.65 -10.34 0.62
N PRO A 241 4.55 -9.31 -0.23
CA PRO A 241 3.31 -8.93 -0.91
C PRO A 241 2.84 -9.96 -1.95
N TYR A 242 3.74 -10.79 -2.45
CA TYR A 242 3.44 -11.76 -3.51
C TYR A 242 2.63 -12.94 -2.98
N SER A 243 3.05 -13.53 -1.87
CA SER A 243 2.32 -14.61 -1.20
C SER A 243 0.96 -14.10 -0.67
N GLU A 244 0.93 -12.91 -0.05
CA GLU A 244 -0.32 -12.30 0.42
C GLU A 244 -1.33 -12.06 -0.71
N SER A 245 -0.88 -11.52 -1.84
CA SER A 245 -1.72 -11.30 -3.03
C SER A 245 -2.27 -12.60 -3.60
N LEU A 246 -1.44 -13.65 -3.61
CA LEU A 246 -1.85 -14.98 -4.06
C LEU A 246 -2.90 -15.58 -3.14
N PHE A 247 -2.71 -15.53 -1.81
CA PHE A 247 -3.70 -16.01 -0.85
C PHE A 247 -5.00 -15.24 -0.90
N LYS A 248 -4.95 -13.94 -1.18
CA LYS A 248 -6.15 -13.16 -1.45
C LYS A 248 -6.88 -13.67 -2.71
N THR A 249 -6.16 -13.90 -3.79
CA THR A 249 -6.74 -14.49 -5.02
C THR A 249 -7.35 -15.86 -4.76
N LEU A 250 -6.69 -16.70 -3.96
CA LEU A 250 -7.17 -18.02 -3.56
C LEU A 250 -8.48 -17.94 -2.76
N LYS A 251 -8.50 -17.13 -1.69
CA LYS A 251 -9.61 -17.10 -0.71
C LYS A 251 -10.84 -16.33 -1.20
N TYR A 252 -10.67 -15.36 -2.08
CA TYR A 252 -11.78 -14.48 -2.54
C TYR A 252 -12.34 -14.85 -3.92
N ARG A 253 -11.90 -15.94 -4.53
CA ARG A 253 -12.50 -16.39 -5.78
C ARG A 253 -13.88 -17.05 -5.53
N PRO A 254 -14.84 -16.93 -6.48
CA PRO A 254 -16.17 -17.54 -6.33
C PRO A 254 -16.15 -19.06 -6.14
N ALA A 255 -15.11 -19.74 -6.66
CA ALA A 255 -14.96 -21.19 -6.52
C ALA A 255 -14.25 -21.63 -5.21
N TYR A 256 -13.99 -20.72 -4.26
CA TYR A 256 -13.53 -21.12 -2.94
C TYR A 256 -14.64 -21.88 -2.21
N PRO A 257 -14.36 -23.03 -1.57
CA PRO A 257 -15.38 -23.83 -0.92
C PRO A 257 -16.11 -23.03 0.18
N LEU A 258 -17.44 -23.07 0.16
CA LEU A 258 -18.28 -22.47 1.20
C LEU A 258 -18.23 -23.28 2.50
N LYS A 259 -17.96 -24.60 2.39
CA LYS A 259 -17.83 -25.53 3.51
C LYS A 259 -16.36 -25.82 3.77
N ALA A 260 -16.04 -26.07 5.03
CA ALA A 260 -14.72 -26.55 5.43
C ALA A 260 -14.38 -27.91 4.79
N PHE A 261 -13.11 -28.23 4.72
CA PHE A 261 -12.64 -29.49 4.12
C PHE A 261 -12.80 -30.66 5.11
N ASP A 262 -13.43 -31.72 4.67
CA ASP A 262 -13.70 -32.92 5.50
C ASP A 262 -12.42 -33.73 5.74
N THR A 263 -11.54 -33.78 4.76
CA THR A 263 -10.30 -34.59 4.80
C THR A 263 -9.14 -33.84 4.18
N LEU A 264 -7.93 -34.24 4.58
CA LEU A 264 -6.67 -33.77 3.97
C LEU A 264 -6.64 -34.07 2.46
N PHE A 265 -7.19 -35.23 2.05
CA PHE A 265 -7.28 -35.62 0.64
C PHE A 265 -8.18 -34.66 -0.14
N ALA A 266 -9.35 -34.30 0.39
CA ALA A 266 -10.25 -33.34 -0.23
C ALA A 266 -9.58 -31.96 -0.38
N ALA A 267 -8.85 -31.49 0.64
CA ALA A 267 -8.10 -30.26 0.59
C ALA A 267 -7.02 -30.31 -0.49
N ARG A 268 -6.23 -31.38 -0.58
CA ARG A 268 -5.21 -31.59 -1.62
C ARG A 268 -5.81 -31.60 -3.02
N THR A 269 -6.91 -32.30 -3.22
CA THR A 269 -7.61 -32.39 -4.52
C THR A 269 -8.07 -31.01 -4.98
N TRP A 270 -8.67 -30.25 -4.08
CA TRP A 270 -9.11 -28.90 -4.38
C TRP A 270 -7.93 -27.96 -4.69
N VAL A 271 -6.87 -27.98 -3.88
CA VAL A 271 -5.67 -27.17 -4.11
C VAL A 271 -5.01 -27.56 -5.44
N GLY A 272 -4.93 -28.84 -5.78
CA GLY A 272 -4.40 -29.29 -7.07
C GLY A 272 -5.16 -28.71 -8.27
N ALA A 273 -6.50 -28.70 -8.19
CA ALA A 273 -7.35 -28.06 -9.20
C ALA A 273 -7.14 -26.54 -9.25
N LEU A 274 -7.02 -25.89 -8.09
CA LEU A 274 -6.72 -24.47 -7.98
C LEU A 274 -5.39 -24.11 -8.62
N VAL A 275 -4.32 -24.83 -8.29
CA VAL A 275 -2.97 -24.57 -8.82
C VAL A 275 -2.93 -24.74 -10.33
N ARG A 276 -3.58 -25.77 -10.88
CA ARG A 276 -3.70 -25.98 -12.32
C ARG A 276 -4.39 -24.77 -12.97
N TRP A 277 -5.57 -24.42 -12.47
CA TRP A 277 -6.30 -23.24 -12.95
C TRP A 277 -5.46 -21.95 -12.87
N TYR A 278 -4.79 -21.73 -11.73
CA TYR A 278 -4.00 -20.52 -11.54
C TYR A 278 -2.81 -20.45 -12.50
N ASN A 279 -2.11 -21.55 -12.69
CA ASN A 279 -0.93 -21.58 -13.55
C ASN A 279 -1.28 -21.57 -15.05
N GLU A 280 -2.35 -22.24 -15.47
CA GLU A 280 -2.63 -22.52 -16.88
C GLU A 280 -3.76 -21.65 -17.48
N GLU A 281 -4.71 -21.20 -16.66
CA GLU A 281 -5.91 -20.48 -17.16
C GLU A 281 -5.98 -19.03 -16.66
N HIS A 282 -5.59 -18.78 -15.41
CA HIS A 282 -5.70 -17.44 -14.81
C HIS A 282 -4.83 -16.41 -15.54
N ARG A 283 -5.47 -15.34 -16.04
CA ARG A 283 -4.83 -14.21 -16.72
C ARG A 283 -4.38 -13.17 -15.72
N HIS A 284 -3.10 -13.20 -15.32
CA HIS A 284 -2.58 -12.37 -14.24
C HIS A 284 -2.27 -10.94 -14.72
N SER A 285 -2.88 -9.92 -14.12
CA SER A 285 -2.77 -8.52 -14.54
C SER A 285 -1.34 -7.96 -14.48
N ALA A 286 -0.57 -8.31 -13.45
CA ALA A 286 0.79 -7.82 -13.27
C ALA A 286 1.79 -8.35 -14.33
N ILE A 287 1.44 -9.42 -15.05
CA ILE A 287 2.22 -9.96 -16.16
C ILE A 287 1.51 -9.81 -17.51
N ARG A 288 0.77 -8.70 -17.66
CA ARG A 288 0.07 -8.35 -18.91
C ARG A 288 -0.98 -9.37 -19.38
N PHE A 289 -1.65 -10.03 -18.43
CA PHE A 289 -2.73 -11.00 -18.72
C PHE A 289 -2.31 -12.20 -19.58
N VAL A 290 -1.08 -12.63 -19.49
CA VAL A 290 -0.67 -13.99 -19.84
C VAL A 290 -0.90 -14.91 -18.64
N THR A 291 -0.86 -16.23 -18.85
CA THR A 291 -0.89 -17.14 -17.72
C THR A 291 0.50 -17.27 -17.07
N PRO A 292 0.58 -17.59 -15.77
CA PRO A 292 1.84 -17.85 -15.10
C PRO A 292 2.68 -18.90 -15.81
N ALA A 293 2.09 -20.00 -16.27
CA ALA A 293 2.78 -21.04 -17.03
C ALA A 293 3.37 -20.53 -18.34
N GLN A 294 2.61 -19.72 -19.11
CA GLN A 294 3.10 -19.11 -20.35
C GLN A 294 4.32 -18.22 -20.11
N ARG A 295 4.28 -17.41 -19.06
CA ARG A 295 5.41 -16.53 -18.72
C ARG A 295 6.61 -17.32 -18.20
N HIS A 296 6.38 -18.34 -17.39
CA HIS A 296 7.45 -19.19 -16.87
C HIS A 296 8.20 -19.92 -17.99
N ALA A 297 7.47 -20.32 -19.02
CA ALA A 297 8.04 -20.94 -20.23
C ALA A 297 8.56 -19.91 -21.27
N ASN A 298 8.62 -18.61 -20.92
CA ASN A 298 9.02 -17.52 -21.82
C ASN A 298 8.18 -17.40 -23.10
N LEU A 299 6.96 -17.94 -23.14
CA LEU A 299 6.03 -17.84 -24.28
C LEU A 299 5.28 -16.50 -24.32
N ASP A 300 5.42 -15.70 -23.28
CA ASP A 300 4.73 -14.42 -23.12
C ASP A 300 5.16 -13.38 -24.16
N GLN A 301 6.41 -13.36 -24.62
CA GLN A 301 6.91 -12.41 -25.61
C GLN A 301 6.10 -12.44 -26.91
N ASP A 302 5.95 -13.62 -27.51
CA ASP A 302 5.20 -13.80 -28.76
C ASP A 302 3.71 -13.50 -28.58
N ILE A 303 3.14 -13.87 -27.43
CA ILE A 303 1.75 -13.59 -27.10
C ILE A 303 1.51 -12.08 -27.01
N LEU A 304 2.38 -11.36 -26.30
CA LEU A 304 2.26 -9.90 -26.13
C LEU A 304 2.52 -9.14 -27.42
N PHE A 305 3.49 -9.58 -28.22
CA PHE A 305 3.76 -9.03 -29.54
C PHE A 305 2.53 -9.14 -30.48
N ARG A 306 1.95 -10.33 -30.56
CA ARG A 306 0.73 -10.56 -31.37
C ARG A 306 -0.45 -9.70 -30.89
N ARG A 307 -0.62 -9.54 -29.57
CA ARG A 307 -1.66 -8.66 -29.01
C ARG A 307 -1.42 -7.19 -29.37
N ALA A 308 -0.18 -6.72 -29.26
CA ALA A 308 0.19 -5.35 -29.65
C ALA A 308 -0.13 -5.10 -31.13
N ALA A 309 0.28 -6.01 -32.02
CA ALA A 309 0.00 -5.91 -33.45
C ALA A 309 -1.51 -5.88 -33.76
N LEU A 310 -2.29 -6.75 -33.11
CA LEU A 310 -3.75 -6.79 -33.26
C LEU A 310 -4.42 -5.47 -32.87
N TYR A 311 -3.98 -4.87 -31.76
CA TYR A 311 -4.52 -3.58 -31.27
C TYR A 311 -4.15 -2.43 -32.21
N GLN A 312 -2.93 -2.42 -32.76
CA GLN A 312 -2.51 -1.44 -33.74
C GLN A 312 -3.31 -1.55 -35.06
N ALA A 313 -3.50 -2.76 -35.55
CA ALA A 313 -4.33 -2.99 -36.73
C ALA A 313 -5.80 -2.57 -36.50
N ALA A 314 -6.35 -2.84 -35.34
CA ALA A 314 -7.70 -2.39 -34.96
C ALA A 314 -7.81 -0.86 -34.93
N ARG A 315 -6.78 -0.17 -34.39
CA ARG A 315 -6.71 1.29 -34.36
C ARG A 315 -6.61 1.87 -35.77
N GLN A 316 -5.79 1.29 -36.62
CA GLN A 316 -5.65 1.74 -38.03
C GLN A 316 -6.96 1.61 -38.80
N ARG A 317 -7.73 0.53 -38.61
CA ARG A 317 -9.04 0.34 -39.24
C ARG A 317 -10.09 1.34 -38.81
N ASN A 318 -10.08 1.77 -37.53
CA ASN A 318 -11.08 2.67 -36.96
C ASN A 318 -10.45 3.74 -36.07
N PRO A 319 -9.67 4.70 -36.60
CA PRO A 319 -8.90 5.66 -35.80
C PRO A 319 -9.77 6.49 -34.84
N LEU A 320 -10.98 6.85 -35.26
CA LEU A 320 -11.91 7.69 -34.51
C LEU A 320 -12.45 7.03 -33.21
N ARG A 321 -12.31 5.71 -33.06
CA ARG A 321 -12.68 5.00 -31.84
C ARG A 321 -11.63 5.10 -30.74
N TRP A 322 -10.46 5.65 -31.04
CA TRP A 322 -9.31 5.68 -30.12
C TRP A 322 -8.96 7.11 -29.73
N LYS A 323 -9.29 7.50 -28.49
CA LYS A 323 -8.94 8.84 -27.95
C LYS A 323 -7.50 8.95 -27.42
N GLY A 324 -6.73 7.87 -27.46
CA GLY A 324 -5.38 7.81 -26.90
C GLY A 324 -4.58 6.62 -27.43
N PRO A 325 -3.44 6.29 -26.82
CA PRO A 325 -2.63 5.13 -27.21
C PRO A 325 -3.41 3.81 -26.99
N THR A 326 -3.00 2.75 -27.67
CA THR A 326 -3.50 1.41 -27.42
C THR A 326 -3.04 0.91 -26.05
N ARG A 327 -3.65 -0.17 -25.56
CA ARG A 327 -3.23 -0.80 -24.30
C ARG A 327 -1.73 -1.16 -24.36
N ASN A 328 -1.02 -0.87 -23.28
CA ASN A 328 0.38 -1.25 -23.15
C ASN A 328 0.53 -2.78 -22.97
N TRP A 329 1.06 -3.44 -24.01
CA TRP A 329 1.39 -4.86 -24.06
C TRP A 329 2.89 -5.13 -23.91
N GLN A 330 3.68 -4.12 -23.54
CA GLN A 330 5.10 -4.27 -23.29
C GLN A 330 5.33 -5.28 -22.16
N ARG A 331 6.28 -6.19 -22.36
CA ARG A 331 6.69 -7.16 -21.34
C ARG A 331 7.21 -6.41 -20.10
N VAL A 332 6.98 -6.96 -18.94
CA VAL A 332 7.61 -6.50 -17.70
C VAL A 332 8.89 -7.30 -17.53
N ASP A 333 10.04 -6.72 -17.88
CA ASP A 333 11.31 -7.46 -17.94
C ASP A 333 11.88 -7.75 -16.56
N THR A 334 11.73 -6.82 -15.61
CA THR A 334 12.24 -7.00 -14.25
C THR A 334 11.11 -6.87 -13.24
N VAL A 335 11.10 -7.75 -12.26
CA VAL A 335 10.18 -7.72 -11.12
C VAL A 335 10.98 -7.51 -9.85
N HIS A 336 10.53 -6.56 -9.02
CA HIS A 336 11.22 -6.19 -7.79
C HIS A 336 10.45 -6.67 -6.56
N LEU A 337 11.17 -7.17 -5.58
CA LEU A 337 10.71 -7.40 -4.22
C LEU A 337 11.37 -6.35 -3.32
N ASN A 338 10.56 -5.65 -2.53
CA ASN A 338 11.01 -4.61 -1.61
C ASN A 338 11.92 -3.54 -2.26
N PRO A 339 11.54 -2.96 -3.43
CA PRO A 339 12.39 -1.97 -4.11
C PRO A 339 12.71 -0.81 -3.18
N ASP A 340 13.92 -0.29 -3.25
CA ASP A 340 14.26 0.94 -2.57
C ASP A 340 13.38 2.07 -3.09
N ARG A 341 12.87 2.91 -2.20
CA ARG A 341 12.19 4.13 -2.64
C ARG A 341 13.23 4.99 -3.34
N ILE A 342 13.07 5.16 -4.64
CA ILE A 342 13.71 6.27 -5.33
C ILE A 342 13.01 7.50 -4.76
N ASP A 343 13.71 8.24 -3.90
CA ASP A 343 13.24 9.54 -3.45
C ASP A 343 13.17 10.44 -4.70
N ASN A 344 11.97 10.51 -5.25
CA ASN A 344 11.66 11.42 -6.34
C ASN A 344 11.36 12.77 -5.66
N PRO A 345 12.26 13.78 -5.71
CA PRO A 345 12.11 15.02 -4.96
C PRO A 345 10.92 15.88 -5.41
N SER A 346 10.11 15.42 -6.36
CA SER A 346 9.01 16.17 -6.96
C SER A 346 7.59 15.68 -6.64
N VAL A 347 7.40 14.69 -5.75
CA VAL A 347 6.06 14.26 -5.33
C VAL A 347 5.88 14.49 -3.83
N THR A 348 5.48 15.69 -3.48
CA THR A 348 4.89 15.99 -2.17
C THR A 348 3.65 15.08 -1.98
N PRO A 349 3.54 14.33 -0.88
CA PRO A 349 2.38 13.48 -0.64
C PRO A 349 1.15 14.37 -0.44
N GLN A 350 0.34 14.54 -1.48
CA GLN A 350 -1.01 15.05 -1.33
C GLN A 350 -1.79 14.10 -0.43
N ARG A 351 -2.22 14.61 0.71
CA ARG A 351 -3.08 13.95 1.70
C ARG A 351 -4.33 13.40 1.02
N ARG A 352 -4.36 12.11 0.70
CA ARG A 352 -5.59 11.35 0.46
C ARG A 352 -6.24 11.00 1.79
N ASN A 353 -6.85 11.97 2.44
CA ASN A 353 -7.74 11.75 3.58
C ASN A 353 -8.83 12.80 3.58
N GLN A 354 -9.83 12.65 2.70
CA GLN A 354 -11.12 13.35 2.83
C GLN A 354 -12.19 12.83 1.85
N GLU A 355 -12.35 11.53 1.65
CA GLU A 355 -13.56 11.01 0.97
C GLU A 355 -13.97 9.63 1.49
N ARG A 356 -14.16 9.49 2.79
CA ARG A 356 -14.90 8.37 3.38
C ARG A 356 -15.63 8.81 4.64
N LYS A 357 -16.55 9.76 4.50
CA LYS A 357 -17.65 10.01 5.44
C LYS A 357 -18.74 10.78 4.71
N ALA A 358 -19.47 10.09 3.85
CA ALA A 358 -20.83 10.40 3.40
C ALA A 358 -21.27 9.32 2.40
N ALA A 359 -21.72 8.19 2.91
CA ALA A 359 -22.78 7.31 2.38
C ALA A 359 -23.12 6.31 3.49
#